data_583e54b92d1b50d7fa13ad64a38255f2
#
_entry.id   583e54b92d1b50d7fa13ad64a38255f2
#
_cell.length_a   1.000
_cell.length_b   1.000
_cell.length_c   1.000
_cell.angle_alpha   90.00
_cell.angle_beta   90.00
_cell.angle_gamma   90.00
#
_symmetry.space_group_name_H-M   'P 1'
#
loop_
_entity.id
_entity.type
_entity.pdbx_description
1 polymer ?
#
loop_
_entity_poly.entity_id
_entity_poly.type
_entity_poly.pdbx_seq_one_letter_code
_entity_poly.pdbx_strand_id
1 'polypeptide(L)'
;MKKIIMSACLVASMMTFTACNSNKSEDSTEMAEEQNEAKLDGAIAEDDSEFAVAAADGGMMEVKLGELAQANGMSQTVKDFGKTMAEDHGKAGQELQGLAQTKNITLPMSLSEEKQKEYDDMAKKKGKDFDKAYASYMVDDHEEDIKEFEKAAKDCKDPDLKSWAEGKVPTLQHHLEMAKAMKDATK
;
A
#
# COMPACT_ATOMS: atom_id res chain seq x y z
N MET A 1 -13.43 66.91 43.98
CA MET A 1 -13.63 65.47 43.70
C MET A 1 -13.62 65.29 42.20
N LYS A 2 -12.46 64.95 41.62
CA LYS A 2 -12.29 64.76 40.18
C LYS A 2 -12.22 63.23 39.88
N LYS A 3 -13.21 62.72 39.16
CA LYS A 3 -13.24 61.33 38.74
C LYS A 3 -12.42 61.21 37.45
N ILE A 4 -11.34 60.45 37.50
CA ILE A 4 -10.53 60.05 36.33
C ILE A 4 -11.13 58.76 35.76
N ILE A 5 -11.61 58.83 34.51
CA ILE A 5 -12.09 57.69 33.77
C ILE A 5 -10.90 57.20 32.94
N MET A 6 -10.36 56.01 33.32
CA MET A 6 -9.37 55.30 32.50
C MET A 6 -10.10 54.50 31.42
N SER A 7 -9.89 54.93 30.18
CA SER A 7 -10.35 54.20 28.98
C SER A 7 -9.33 53.11 28.63
N ALA A 8 -9.73 51.87 28.79
CA ALA A 8 -8.91 50.72 28.38
C ALA A 8 -9.18 50.41 26.90
N CYS A 9 -8.20 50.70 26.04
CA CYS A 9 -8.22 50.26 24.63
C CYS A 9 -7.91 48.79 24.57
N LEU A 10 -8.92 47.98 24.25
CA LEU A 10 -8.77 46.57 23.95
C LEU A 10 -8.36 46.43 22.47
N VAL A 11 -7.10 46.15 22.21
CA VAL A 11 -6.60 45.82 20.85
C VAL A 11 -6.91 44.35 20.60
N ALA A 12 -7.97 44.09 19.85
CA ALA A 12 -8.30 42.75 19.39
C ALA A 12 -7.36 42.41 18.19
N SER A 13 -6.34 41.60 18.43
CA SER A 13 -5.47 41.04 17.41
C SER A 13 -6.24 39.94 16.67
N MET A 14 -6.78 40.26 15.49
CA MET A 14 -7.32 39.25 14.58
C MET A 14 -6.15 38.49 13.96
N MET A 15 -5.85 37.30 14.49
CA MET A 15 -5.05 36.32 13.77
C MET A 15 -5.89 35.76 12.62
N THR A 16 -5.62 36.21 11.42
CA THR A 16 -6.13 35.56 10.20
C THR A 16 -5.37 34.26 10.01
N PHE A 17 -5.98 33.16 10.39
CA PHE A 17 -5.53 31.85 9.90
C PHE A 17 -5.82 31.79 8.40
N THR A 18 -4.79 31.96 7.63
CA THR A 18 -4.83 31.63 6.20
C THR A 18 -4.81 30.09 6.14
N ALA A 19 -5.98 29.47 6.10
CA ALA A 19 -6.09 28.07 5.72
C ALA A 19 -5.65 27.97 4.27
N CYS A 20 -4.43 27.52 4.02
CA CYS A 20 -4.04 26.98 2.72
C CYS A 20 -4.88 25.73 2.50
N ASN A 21 -6.00 25.87 1.79
CA ASN A 21 -6.80 24.77 1.32
C ASN A 21 -6.11 24.21 0.07
N SER A 22 -5.04 23.44 0.24
CA SER A 22 -4.55 22.55 -0.79
C SER A 22 -5.38 21.27 -0.67
N ASN A 23 -6.43 21.14 -1.48
CA ASN A 23 -7.14 19.88 -1.71
C ASN A 23 -6.25 18.91 -2.51
N LYS A 24 -5.05 18.62 -2.03
CA LYS A 24 -4.29 17.44 -2.40
C LYS A 24 -4.60 16.44 -1.29
N SER A 25 -5.28 15.34 -1.60
CA SER A 25 -5.29 14.20 -0.69
C SER A 25 -3.82 13.85 -0.47
N GLU A 26 -3.38 13.80 0.78
CA GLU A 26 -2.02 13.36 1.08
C GLU A 26 -1.96 11.86 0.74
N ASP A 27 -0.92 11.46 -0.01
CA ASP A 27 -0.72 10.06 -0.38
C ASP A 27 -0.52 9.21 0.89
N SER A 28 -1.20 8.06 0.96
CA SER A 28 -1.23 7.24 2.17
C SER A 28 0.14 6.61 2.48
N THR A 29 0.96 6.35 1.47
CA THR A 29 2.32 5.85 1.63
C THR A 29 3.25 6.96 2.10
N GLU A 30 3.20 8.16 1.47
CA GLU A 30 3.97 9.33 1.90
C GLU A 30 3.68 9.66 3.37
N MET A 31 2.40 9.67 3.79
CA MET A 31 2.04 9.90 5.18
C MET A 31 2.59 8.84 6.15
N ALA A 32 2.61 7.57 5.74
CA ALA A 32 3.15 6.49 6.55
C ALA A 32 4.67 6.61 6.69
N GLU A 33 5.37 6.93 5.60
CA GLU A 33 6.82 7.16 5.57
C GLU A 33 7.22 8.35 6.46
N GLU A 34 6.57 9.52 6.31
CA GLU A 34 6.81 10.68 7.17
C GLU A 34 6.61 10.37 8.66
N GLN A 35 5.56 9.58 8.99
CA GLN A 35 5.34 9.16 10.37
C GLN A 35 6.41 8.18 10.86
N ASN A 36 6.93 7.32 9.99
CA ASN A 36 8.02 6.42 10.33
C ASN A 36 9.33 7.18 10.53
N GLU A 37 9.69 8.09 9.63
CA GLU A 37 10.85 8.98 9.78
C GLU A 37 10.81 9.73 11.13
N ALA A 38 9.65 10.27 11.50
CA ALA A 38 9.49 10.99 12.77
C ALA A 38 9.68 10.10 14.01
N LYS A 39 9.58 8.76 13.87
CA LYS A 39 9.75 7.78 14.95
C LYS A 39 11.16 7.16 14.98
N LEU A 40 12.01 7.46 13.99
CA LEU A 40 13.35 6.87 13.86
C LEU A 40 14.30 7.39 14.96
N ASP A 41 14.05 6.94 16.20
CA ASP A 41 15.02 7.00 17.32
C ASP A 41 16.05 5.85 17.24
N GLY A 42 16.25 5.25 16.05
CA GLY A 42 17.20 4.16 15.80
C GLY A 42 16.67 2.75 16.10
N ALA A 43 15.37 2.59 16.33
CA ALA A 43 14.78 1.27 16.63
C ALA A 43 14.60 0.40 15.37
N ILE A 44 14.28 1.03 14.23
CA ILE A 44 14.12 0.38 12.91
C ILE A 44 14.92 1.19 11.89
N ALA A 45 15.54 0.52 10.92
CA ALA A 45 16.19 1.19 9.80
C ALA A 45 15.12 1.79 8.86
N GLU A 46 15.42 2.94 8.26
CA GLU A 46 14.55 3.61 7.29
C GLU A 46 14.17 2.67 6.14
N ASP A 47 15.17 2.04 5.50
CA ASP A 47 14.97 1.06 4.42
C ASP A 47 13.99 -0.08 4.81
N ASP A 48 14.02 -0.52 6.08
CA ASP A 48 13.15 -1.60 6.57
C ASP A 48 11.68 -1.12 6.70
N SER A 49 11.47 0.11 7.14
CA SER A 49 10.14 0.70 7.23
C SER A 49 9.56 1.06 5.85
N GLU A 50 10.38 1.55 4.94
CA GLU A 50 10.00 1.78 3.54
C GLU A 50 9.56 0.48 2.86
N PHE A 51 10.33 -0.61 3.03
CA PHE A 51 9.92 -1.93 2.53
C PHE A 51 8.57 -2.36 3.10
N ALA A 52 8.33 -2.17 4.40
CA ALA A 52 7.06 -2.56 5.02
C ALA A 52 5.87 -1.73 4.47
N VAL A 53 6.09 -0.43 4.20
CA VAL A 53 5.09 0.46 3.59
C VAL A 53 4.79 0.01 2.16
N ALA A 54 5.81 -0.22 1.34
CA ALA A 54 5.66 -0.69 -0.05
C ALA A 54 4.95 -2.05 -0.13
N ALA A 55 5.36 -3.01 0.70
CA ALA A 55 4.74 -4.33 0.76
C ALA A 55 3.26 -4.28 1.23
N ALA A 56 2.91 -3.33 2.11
CA ALA A 56 1.52 -3.14 2.52
C ALA A 56 0.66 -2.54 1.40
N ASP A 57 1.18 -1.56 0.66
CA ASP A 57 0.48 -0.93 -0.47
C ASP A 57 0.27 -1.92 -1.63
N GLY A 58 1.33 -2.67 -2.01
CA GLY A 58 1.26 -3.74 -3.01
C GLY A 58 0.24 -4.81 -2.64
N GLY A 59 0.36 -5.37 -1.43
CA GLY A 59 -0.56 -6.40 -0.95
C GLY A 59 -2.02 -5.96 -0.89
N MET A 60 -2.30 -4.69 -0.51
CA MET A 60 -3.65 -4.12 -0.59
C MET A 60 -4.16 -4.05 -2.03
N MET A 61 -3.31 -3.68 -2.99
CA MET A 61 -3.67 -3.64 -4.40
C MET A 61 -4.03 -5.02 -4.92
N GLU A 62 -3.23 -6.03 -4.61
CA GLU A 62 -3.45 -7.41 -5.05
C GLU A 62 -4.74 -8.01 -4.46
N VAL A 63 -5.05 -7.72 -3.19
CA VAL A 63 -6.35 -8.10 -2.58
C VAL A 63 -7.50 -7.46 -3.35
N LYS A 64 -7.46 -6.15 -3.57
CA LYS A 64 -8.53 -5.41 -4.28
C LYS A 64 -8.68 -5.86 -5.73
N LEU A 65 -7.57 -6.08 -6.45
CA LEU A 65 -7.61 -6.60 -7.80
C LEU A 65 -8.07 -8.06 -7.87
N GLY A 66 -7.74 -8.86 -6.85
CA GLY A 66 -8.24 -10.23 -6.71
C GLY A 66 -9.75 -10.28 -6.52
N GLU A 67 -10.32 -9.41 -5.69
CA GLU A 67 -11.76 -9.24 -5.53
C GLU A 67 -12.42 -8.75 -6.83
N LEU A 68 -11.78 -7.79 -7.50
CA LEU A 68 -12.25 -7.27 -8.77
C LEU A 68 -12.25 -8.35 -9.87
N ALA A 69 -11.25 -9.24 -9.88
CA ALA A 69 -11.17 -10.35 -10.83
C ALA A 69 -12.32 -11.35 -10.67
N GLN A 70 -12.74 -11.60 -9.45
CA GLN A 70 -13.90 -12.44 -9.17
C GLN A 70 -15.20 -11.80 -9.71
N ALA A 71 -15.32 -10.47 -9.66
CA ALA A 71 -16.50 -9.72 -10.11
C ALA A 71 -16.52 -9.46 -11.63
N ASN A 72 -15.39 -9.07 -12.21
CA ASN A 72 -15.27 -8.55 -13.57
C ASN A 72 -14.74 -9.56 -14.58
N GLY A 73 -14.01 -10.58 -14.13
CA GLY A 73 -13.40 -11.61 -14.96
C GLY A 73 -14.46 -12.42 -15.73
N MET A 74 -14.11 -12.82 -16.93
CA MET A 74 -14.92 -13.71 -17.75
C MET A 74 -14.49 -15.17 -17.57
N SER A 75 -13.19 -15.42 -17.57
CA SER A 75 -12.59 -16.75 -17.42
C SER A 75 -12.69 -17.23 -15.97
N GLN A 76 -13.03 -18.53 -15.79
CA GLN A 76 -13.01 -19.14 -14.46
C GLN A 76 -11.58 -19.14 -13.89
N THR A 77 -10.56 -19.36 -14.73
CA THR A 77 -9.15 -19.31 -14.33
C THR A 77 -8.77 -17.94 -13.72
N VAL A 78 -9.26 -16.84 -14.32
CA VAL A 78 -9.02 -15.48 -13.81
C VAL A 78 -9.70 -15.29 -12.45
N LYS A 79 -10.93 -15.77 -12.30
CA LYS A 79 -11.66 -15.69 -11.02
C LYS A 79 -11.01 -16.51 -9.91
N ASP A 80 -10.57 -17.72 -10.24
CA ASP A 80 -9.91 -18.61 -9.28
C ASP A 80 -8.55 -18.04 -8.84
N PHE A 81 -7.77 -17.52 -9.79
CA PHE A 81 -6.53 -16.81 -9.48
C PHE A 81 -6.79 -15.57 -8.62
N GLY A 82 -7.80 -14.76 -8.97
CA GLY A 82 -8.19 -13.59 -8.17
C GLY A 82 -8.59 -13.94 -6.74
N LYS A 83 -9.28 -15.08 -6.55
CA LYS A 83 -9.59 -15.59 -5.21
C LYS A 83 -8.31 -15.93 -4.43
N THR A 84 -7.37 -16.64 -5.06
CA THR A 84 -6.07 -16.97 -4.44
C THR A 84 -5.30 -15.71 -4.02
N MET A 85 -5.24 -14.70 -4.91
CA MET A 85 -4.59 -13.43 -4.58
C MET A 85 -5.21 -12.75 -3.37
N ALA A 86 -6.54 -12.64 -3.34
CA ALA A 86 -7.25 -12.01 -2.21
C ALA A 86 -7.02 -12.76 -0.88
N GLU A 87 -6.98 -14.10 -0.90
CA GLU A 87 -6.77 -14.91 0.30
C GLU A 87 -5.31 -14.85 0.78
N ASP A 88 -4.33 -15.06 -0.10
CA ASP A 88 -2.92 -15.15 0.28
C ASP A 88 -2.32 -13.80 0.65
N HIS A 89 -2.60 -12.75 -0.14
CA HIS A 89 -2.13 -11.39 0.16
C HIS A 89 -2.89 -10.77 1.34
N GLY A 90 -4.19 -11.11 1.52
CA GLY A 90 -4.93 -10.73 2.71
C GLY A 90 -4.31 -11.31 4.00
N LYS A 91 -3.87 -12.58 3.97
CA LYS A 91 -3.16 -13.20 5.08
C LYS A 91 -1.77 -12.58 5.30
N ALA A 92 -1.00 -12.37 4.23
CA ALA A 92 0.30 -11.73 4.31
C ALA A 92 0.21 -10.30 4.89
N GLY A 93 -0.82 -9.53 4.51
CA GLY A 93 -1.09 -8.20 5.06
C GLY A 93 -1.39 -8.22 6.57
N GLN A 94 -2.15 -9.22 7.06
CA GLN A 94 -2.39 -9.39 8.50
C GLN A 94 -1.11 -9.72 9.26
N GLU A 95 -0.25 -10.57 8.70
CA GLU A 95 1.05 -10.90 9.30
C GLU A 95 1.96 -9.66 9.36
N LEU A 96 2.03 -8.90 8.27
CA LEU A 96 2.81 -7.64 8.22
C LEU A 96 2.27 -6.62 9.21
N GLN A 97 0.95 -6.48 9.33
CA GLN A 97 0.33 -5.59 10.32
C GLN A 97 0.73 -5.96 11.75
N GLY A 98 0.78 -7.26 12.08
CA GLY A 98 1.27 -7.74 13.37
C GLY A 98 2.74 -7.38 13.63
N LEU A 99 3.60 -7.56 12.63
CA LEU A 99 5.00 -7.15 12.70
C LEU A 99 5.14 -5.64 12.88
N ALA A 100 4.45 -4.85 12.07
CA ALA A 100 4.48 -3.40 12.11
C ALA A 100 4.07 -2.85 13.49
N GLN A 101 3.02 -3.43 14.10
CA GLN A 101 2.61 -3.06 15.47
C GLN A 101 3.73 -3.31 16.49
N THR A 102 4.40 -4.45 16.44
CA THR A 102 5.48 -4.78 17.38
C THR A 102 6.73 -3.92 17.18
N LYS A 103 6.95 -3.45 15.96
CA LYS A 103 8.10 -2.64 15.55
C LYS A 103 7.81 -1.13 15.57
N ASN A 104 6.61 -0.71 15.91
CA ASN A 104 6.16 0.69 15.87
C ASN A 104 6.26 1.31 14.46
N ILE A 105 6.07 0.50 13.41
CA ILE A 105 6.01 0.95 12.03
C ILE A 105 4.56 1.36 11.70
N THR A 106 4.39 2.53 11.09
CA THR A 106 3.11 2.93 10.49
C THR A 106 3.02 2.32 9.09
N LEU A 107 1.90 1.68 8.79
CA LEU A 107 1.57 1.20 7.44
C LEU A 107 0.51 2.10 6.80
N PRO A 108 0.45 2.18 5.46
CA PRO A 108 -0.58 2.92 4.78
C PRO A 108 -1.97 2.32 5.06
N MET A 109 -2.99 3.17 5.16
CA MET A 109 -4.37 2.75 5.45
C MET A 109 -5.24 2.63 4.18
N SER A 110 -4.73 3.09 3.06
CA SER A 110 -5.35 3.00 1.73
C SER A 110 -4.27 2.88 0.67
N LEU A 111 -4.67 2.55 -0.55
CA LEU A 111 -3.75 2.57 -1.69
C LEU A 111 -3.11 3.94 -1.86
N SER A 112 -1.87 3.95 -2.33
CA SER A 112 -1.23 5.15 -2.88
C SER A 112 -2.06 5.74 -4.02
N GLU A 113 -1.86 7.03 -4.32
CA GLU A 113 -2.56 7.69 -5.44
C GLU A 113 -2.31 6.97 -6.77
N GLU A 114 -1.09 6.46 -6.99
CA GLU A 114 -0.72 5.72 -8.17
C GLU A 114 -1.49 4.40 -8.28
N LYS A 115 -1.42 3.55 -7.25
CA LYS A 115 -2.12 2.25 -7.24
C LYS A 115 -3.65 2.42 -7.24
N GLN A 116 -4.18 3.45 -6.60
CA GLN A 116 -5.62 3.77 -6.69
C GLN A 116 -6.04 4.09 -8.12
N LYS A 117 -5.24 4.86 -8.85
CA LYS A 117 -5.52 5.17 -10.25
C LYS A 117 -5.43 3.91 -11.13
N GLU A 118 -4.44 3.05 -10.92
CA GLU A 118 -4.32 1.78 -11.64
C GLU A 118 -5.52 0.86 -11.38
N TYR A 119 -5.95 0.77 -10.11
CA TYR A 119 -7.16 0.04 -9.74
C TYR A 119 -8.40 0.60 -10.44
N ASP A 120 -8.58 1.91 -10.45
CA ASP A 120 -9.72 2.57 -11.10
C ASP A 120 -9.73 2.34 -12.61
N ASP A 121 -8.55 2.31 -13.26
CA ASP A 121 -8.42 2.02 -14.68
C ASP A 121 -8.69 0.53 -14.98
N MET A 122 -8.32 -0.38 -14.08
CA MET A 122 -8.64 -1.80 -14.18
C MET A 122 -10.15 -2.05 -13.96
N ALA A 123 -10.77 -1.35 -13.02
CA ALA A 123 -12.19 -1.49 -12.68
C ALA A 123 -13.15 -1.12 -13.83
N LYS A 124 -12.69 -0.28 -14.76
CA LYS A 124 -13.45 0.09 -15.98
C LYS A 124 -13.53 -1.05 -17.00
N LYS A 125 -12.64 -2.03 -16.91
CA LYS A 125 -12.57 -3.17 -17.84
C LYS A 125 -13.53 -4.27 -17.41
N LYS A 126 -14.01 -5.05 -18.37
CA LYS A 126 -14.91 -6.20 -18.15
C LYS A 126 -14.59 -7.32 -19.15
N GLY A 127 -14.96 -8.55 -18.78
CA GLY A 127 -14.88 -9.70 -19.65
C GLY A 127 -13.47 -9.96 -20.15
N LYS A 128 -13.31 -10.21 -21.45
CA LYS A 128 -11.98 -10.53 -22.04
C LYS A 128 -10.97 -9.41 -21.92
N ASP A 129 -11.39 -8.15 -21.97
CA ASP A 129 -10.47 -7.02 -21.84
C ASP A 129 -9.96 -6.90 -20.41
N PHE A 130 -10.81 -7.21 -19.41
CA PHE A 130 -10.38 -7.35 -18.03
C PHE A 130 -9.39 -8.52 -17.89
N ASP A 131 -9.75 -9.72 -18.36
CA ASP A 131 -8.92 -10.92 -18.23
C ASP A 131 -7.51 -10.71 -18.75
N LYS A 132 -7.37 -10.10 -19.94
CA LYS A 132 -6.06 -9.81 -20.55
C LYS A 132 -5.27 -8.77 -19.76
N ALA A 133 -5.91 -7.70 -19.33
CA ALA A 133 -5.25 -6.62 -18.61
C ALA A 133 -4.81 -7.11 -17.21
N TYR A 134 -5.68 -7.82 -16.51
CA TYR A 134 -5.39 -8.38 -15.19
C TYR A 134 -4.25 -9.40 -15.25
N ALA A 135 -4.29 -10.34 -16.23
CA ALA A 135 -3.23 -11.33 -16.38
C ALA A 135 -1.87 -10.70 -16.70
N SER A 136 -1.85 -9.63 -17.50
CA SER A 136 -0.61 -8.90 -17.78
C SER A 136 -0.09 -8.19 -16.56
N TYR A 137 -0.97 -7.47 -15.85
CA TYR A 137 -0.63 -6.76 -14.62
C TYR A 137 -0.04 -7.71 -13.57
N MET A 138 -0.69 -8.83 -13.30
CA MET A 138 -0.23 -9.79 -12.30
C MET A 138 1.13 -10.43 -12.62
N VAL A 139 1.47 -10.59 -13.91
CA VAL A 139 2.82 -11.05 -14.27
C VAL A 139 3.86 -9.98 -13.98
N ASP A 140 3.61 -8.74 -14.39
CA ASP A 140 4.57 -7.65 -14.28
C ASP A 140 4.79 -7.28 -12.79
N ASP A 141 3.72 -7.21 -12.02
CA ASP A 141 3.67 -6.93 -10.59
C ASP A 141 4.44 -7.99 -9.77
N HIS A 142 4.15 -9.28 -9.96
CA HIS A 142 4.86 -10.36 -9.26
C HIS A 142 6.34 -10.48 -9.65
N GLU A 143 6.72 -10.11 -10.88
CA GLU A 143 8.15 -10.04 -11.27
C GLU A 143 8.90 -8.93 -10.51
N GLU A 144 8.21 -7.84 -10.17
CA GLU A 144 8.74 -6.76 -9.35
C GLU A 144 8.78 -7.12 -7.87
N ASP A 145 7.68 -7.60 -7.33
CA ASP A 145 7.57 -8.05 -5.94
C ASP A 145 8.63 -9.08 -5.56
N ILE A 146 8.86 -10.07 -6.40
CA ILE A 146 9.90 -11.09 -6.13
C ILE A 146 11.26 -10.41 -5.93
N LYS A 147 11.62 -9.43 -6.75
CA LYS A 147 12.91 -8.71 -6.63
C LYS A 147 12.97 -7.90 -5.34
N GLU A 148 11.87 -7.23 -4.99
CA GLU A 148 11.79 -6.43 -3.76
C GLU A 148 11.87 -7.31 -2.52
N PHE A 149 11.14 -8.42 -2.48
CA PHE A 149 11.16 -9.35 -1.36
C PHE A 149 12.50 -10.11 -1.25
N GLU A 150 13.13 -10.50 -2.36
CA GLU A 150 14.49 -11.07 -2.35
C GLU A 150 15.53 -10.06 -1.84
N LYS A 151 15.38 -8.76 -2.21
CA LYS A 151 16.24 -7.70 -1.68
C LYS A 151 16.02 -7.52 -0.19
N ALA A 152 14.77 -7.44 0.27
CA ALA A 152 14.45 -7.30 1.69
C ALA A 152 14.92 -8.50 2.51
N ALA A 153 14.74 -9.73 2.00
CA ALA A 153 15.26 -10.96 2.60
C ALA A 153 16.78 -10.96 2.77
N LYS A 154 17.51 -10.19 1.97
CA LYS A 154 18.96 -10.05 2.05
C LYS A 154 19.39 -8.85 2.91
N ASP A 155 18.77 -7.70 2.71
CA ASP A 155 19.28 -6.40 3.12
C ASP A 155 18.62 -5.84 4.39
N CYS A 156 17.37 -6.24 4.74
CA CYS A 156 16.70 -5.81 5.97
C CYS A 156 17.59 -6.02 7.20
N LYS A 157 17.56 -5.04 8.09
CA LYS A 157 18.31 -5.06 9.36
C LYS A 157 17.49 -5.71 10.47
N ASP A 158 16.19 -5.49 10.46
CA ASP A 158 15.28 -6.16 11.41
C ASP A 158 15.11 -7.64 11.04
N PRO A 159 15.47 -8.56 11.96
CA PRO A 159 15.47 -9.99 11.65
C PRO A 159 14.08 -10.58 11.40
N ASP A 160 13.04 -9.98 11.97
CA ASP A 160 11.67 -10.49 11.80
C ASP A 160 11.11 -10.09 10.45
N LEU A 161 11.33 -8.82 10.01
CA LEU A 161 10.99 -8.37 8.66
C LEU A 161 11.75 -9.14 7.60
N LYS A 162 13.07 -9.34 7.82
CA LYS A 162 13.91 -10.15 6.95
C LYS A 162 13.35 -11.57 6.77
N SER A 163 13.05 -12.24 7.88
CA SER A 163 12.51 -13.60 7.88
C SER A 163 11.12 -13.67 7.25
N TRP A 164 10.28 -12.66 7.48
CA TRP A 164 8.96 -12.56 6.85
C TRP A 164 9.10 -12.41 5.33
N ALA A 165 9.95 -11.51 4.86
CA ALA A 165 10.20 -11.31 3.43
C ALA A 165 10.71 -12.61 2.77
N GLU A 166 11.72 -13.27 3.36
CA GLU A 166 12.25 -14.53 2.88
C GLU A 166 11.17 -15.62 2.77
N GLY A 167 10.28 -15.70 3.78
CA GLY A 167 9.19 -16.66 3.80
C GLY A 167 8.10 -16.43 2.74
N LYS A 168 8.00 -15.22 2.15
CA LYS A 168 7.02 -14.91 1.10
C LYS A 168 7.52 -15.21 -0.30
N VAL A 169 8.82 -15.18 -0.56
CA VAL A 169 9.40 -15.40 -1.90
C VAL A 169 8.88 -16.67 -2.60
N PRO A 170 8.82 -17.85 -1.96
CA PRO A 170 8.29 -19.04 -2.65
C PRO A 170 6.83 -18.93 -3.08
N THR A 171 6.00 -18.25 -2.29
CA THR A 171 4.58 -18.00 -2.62
C THR A 171 4.46 -17.06 -3.81
N LEU A 172 5.21 -15.96 -3.81
CA LEU A 172 5.25 -15.01 -4.92
C LEU A 172 5.72 -15.65 -6.22
N GLN A 173 6.74 -16.52 -6.16
CA GLN A 173 7.21 -17.29 -7.31
C GLN A 173 6.13 -18.23 -7.84
N HIS A 174 5.40 -18.91 -6.97
CA HIS A 174 4.28 -19.75 -7.37
C HIS A 174 3.13 -18.94 -8.01
N HIS A 175 2.80 -17.78 -7.45
CA HIS A 175 1.81 -16.86 -8.03
C HIS A 175 2.24 -16.39 -9.42
N LEU A 176 3.52 -16.06 -9.62
CA LEU A 176 4.05 -15.68 -10.94
C LEU A 176 3.88 -16.79 -11.97
N GLU A 177 4.14 -18.04 -11.61
CA GLU A 177 3.91 -19.19 -12.50
C GLU A 177 2.43 -19.30 -12.88
N MET A 178 1.53 -19.17 -11.92
CA MET A 178 0.08 -19.18 -12.16
C MET A 178 -0.35 -18.00 -13.04
N ALA A 179 0.18 -16.79 -12.79
CA ALA A 179 -0.10 -15.59 -13.58
C ALA A 179 0.35 -15.75 -15.04
N LYS A 180 1.54 -16.33 -15.28
CA LYS A 180 2.05 -16.64 -16.63
C LYS A 180 1.15 -17.63 -17.35
N ALA A 181 0.73 -18.71 -16.69
CA ALA A 181 -0.20 -19.68 -17.26
C ALA A 181 -1.56 -19.05 -17.58
N MET A 182 -2.08 -18.19 -16.70
CA MET A 182 -3.31 -17.43 -16.91
C MET A 182 -3.17 -16.47 -18.10
N LYS A 183 -2.04 -15.75 -18.22
CA LYS A 183 -1.76 -14.83 -19.34
C LYS A 183 -1.74 -15.57 -20.67
N ASP A 184 -1.17 -16.77 -20.71
CA ASP A 184 -1.16 -17.60 -21.91
C ASP A 184 -2.57 -18.09 -22.31
N ALA A 185 -3.41 -18.38 -21.34
CA ALA A 185 -4.79 -18.82 -21.55
C ALA A 185 -5.76 -17.69 -21.95
N THR A 186 -5.39 -16.42 -21.74
CA THR A 186 -6.25 -15.24 -22.01
C THR A 186 -5.87 -14.48 -23.29
N LYS A 187 -4.93 -14.97 -24.07
CA LYS A 187 -4.46 -14.36 -25.34
C LYS A 187 -5.52 -14.21 -26.43
#